data_ea15ac86c57c4c1d7740becdfd1ac333
#
_entry.id   ea15ac86c57c4c1d7740becdfd1ac333
#
_cell.length_a   1.000
_cell.length_b   1.000
_cell.length_c   1.000
_cell.angle_alpha   90.00
_cell.angle_beta   90.00
_cell.angle_gamma   90.00
#
_symmetry.space_group_name_H-M   'P 1'
#
loop_
_entity.id
_entity.type
_entity.pdbx_description
1 polymer ?
#
loop_
_entity_poly.entity_id
_entity_poly.type
_entity_poly.pdbx_seq_one_letter_code
_entity_poly.pdbx_strand_id
1 'polypeptide(L)'
;LLGDAYTEDTDKAVAAEIGKRFTAKADFEAKSTELKNAKAQLAEANKTIEGLQAADKDIEAVRKEAAEYKAKAEQAEKDAAEKLEAYKFNAWFDGLVAQNHGRDGAVIRTLAGTERMDALRKSQNRDADGKALFNDLLKNSAYAFEDQTPPPPPYAGGTGTTSFAG
;
A
#
# COMPACT_ATOMS: atom_id res chain seq x y z
N LEU A 1 2.29 25.30 16.57
CA LEU A 1 2.70 24.16 17.40
C LEU A 1 4.02 23.52 16.96
N LEU A 2 4.60 23.87 15.80
CA LEU A 2 5.87 23.34 15.29
C LEU A 2 7.07 24.27 15.47
N GLY A 3 6.86 25.49 15.96
CA GLY A 3 7.91 26.44 16.36
C GLY A 3 9.10 26.52 15.38
N ASP A 4 10.29 26.62 15.93
CA ASP A 4 11.55 26.75 15.18
C ASP A 4 11.99 25.48 14.42
N ALA A 5 11.23 24.37 14.53
CA ALA A 5 11.47 23.14 13.78
C ALA A 5 10.82 23.15 12.36
N TYR A 6 10.08 24.20 12.02
CA TYR A 6 9.47 24.34 10.70
C TYR A 6 10.50 24.92 9.71
N THR A 7 10.94 24.08 8.81
CA THR A 7 11.85 24.49 7.73
C THR A 7 11.17 24.29 6.37
N GLU A 8 11.63 25.01 5.34
CA GLU A 8 11.16 24.87 3.96
C GLU A 8 11.33 23.41 3.46
N ASP A 9 12.35 22.72 3.94
CA ASP A 9 12.59 21.30 3.59
C ASP A 9 11.59 20.37 4.26
N THR A 10 11.16 20.66 5.49
CA THR A 10 10.09 19.94 6.18
C THR A 10 8.75 20.13 5.46
N ASP A 11 8.49 21.34 4.98
CA ASP A 11 7.25 21.64 4.22
C ASP A 11 7.22 20.89 2.90
N LYS A 12 8.33 20.87 2.16
CA LYS A 12 8.46 20.10 0.91
C LYS A 12 8.33 18.60 1.15
N ALA A 13 8.90 18.07 2.22
CA ALA A 13 8.80 16.66 2.58
C ALA A 13 7.36 16.27 2.95
N VAL A 14 6.67 17.10 3.74
CA VAL A 14 5.26 16.89 4.11
C VAL A 14 4.36 17.01 2.88
N ALA A 15 4.57 18.00 2.02
CA ALA A 15 3.80 18.16 0.79
C ALA A 15 3.99 16.98 -0.18
N ALA A 16 5.21 16.46 -0.30
CA ALA A 16 5.52 15.28 -1.11
C ALA A 16 4.86 14.02 -0.55
N GLU A 17 4.86 13.84 0.77
CA GLU A 17 4.23 12.69 1.41
C GLU A 17 2.69 12.76 1.33
N ILE A 18 2.11 13.95 1.51
CA ILE A 18 0.69 14.18 1.29
C ILE A 18 0.34 13.87 -0.18
N GLY A 19 1.13 14.35 -1.13
CA GLY A 19 0.93 14.09 -2.56
C GLY A 19 0.93 12.59 -2.89
N LYS A 20 1.85 11.80 -2.33
CA LYS A 20 1.88 10.35 -2.47
C LYS A 20 0.61 9.67 -1.90
N ARG A 21 0.15 10.12 -0.74
CA ARG A 21 -1.07 9.58 -0.09
C ARG A 21 -2.34 9.94 -0.85
N PHE A 22 -2.42 11.14 -1.39
CA PHE A 22 -3.56 11.56 -2.24
C PHE A 22 -3.59 10.81 -3.56
N THR A 23 -2.43 10.60 -4.21
CA THR A 23 -2.33 9.80 -5.43
C THR A 23 -2.78 8.36 -5.17
N ALA A 24 -2.35 7.76 -4.04
CA ALA A 24 -2.76 6.43 -3.65
C ALA A 24 -4.28 6.31 -3.42
N LYS A 25 -4.92 7.33 -2.84
CA LYS A 25 -6.38 7.35 -2.68
C LYS A 25 -7.09 7.45 -4.03
N ALA A 26 -6.62 8.31 -4.93
CA ALA A 26 -7.19 8.45 -6.27
C ALA A 26 -7.09 7.14 -7.06
N ASP A 27 -5.95 6.44 -6.99
CA ASP A 27 -5.79 5.13 -7.61
C ASP A 27 -6.73 4.08 -7.03
N PHE A 28 -6.93 4.09 -5.72
CA PHE A 28 -7.91 3.22 -5.07
C PHE A 28 -9.33 3.50 -5.54
N GLU A 29 -9.73 4.77 -5.59
CA GLU A 29 -11.05 5.18 -6.07
C GLU A 29 -11.24 4.83 -7.57
N ALA A 30 -10.20 5.00 -8.39
CA ALA A 30 -10.21 4.61 -9.79
C ALA A 30 -10.41 3.09 -9.94
N LYS A 31 -9.64 2.26 -9.20
CA LYS A 31 -9.76 0.81 -9.24
C LYS A 31 -11.09 0.30 -8.67
N SER A 32 -11.61 0.94 -7.64
CA SER A 32 -12.95 0.66 -7.11
C SER A 32 -14.05 0.95 -8.14
N THR A 33 -13.90 2.04 -8.89
CA THR A 33 -14.81 2.42 -9.97
C THR A 33 -14.71 1.43 -11.15
N GLU A 34 -13.51 1.05 -11.56
CA GLU A 34 -13.29 0.02 -12.59
C GLU A 34 -13.96 -1.31 -12.20
N LEU A 35 -13.80 -1.75 -10.96
CA LEU A 35 -14.45 -2.97 -10.45
C LEU A 35 -15.97 -2.87 -10.47
N LYS A 36 -16.52 -1.71 -10.05
CA LYS A 36 -17.97 -1.46 -10.10
C LYS A 36 -18.51 -1.49 -11.54
N ASN A 37 -17.77 -0.88 -12.46
CA ASN A 37 -18.14 -0.86 -13.87
C ASN A 37 -18.06 -2.27 -14.50
N ALA A 38 -17.02 -3.04 -14.18
CA ALA A 38 -16.90 -4.43 -14.63
C ALA A 38 -18.06 -5.31 -14.12
N LYS A 39 -18.47 -5.14 -12.87
CA LYS A 39 -19.64 -5.83 -12.31
C LYS A 39 -20.96 -5.44 -12.99
N ALA A 40 -21.13 -4.17 -13.30
CA ALA A 40 -22.30 -3.69 -14.02
C ALA A 40 -22.35 -4.24 -15.46
N GLN A 41 -21.22 -4.26 -16.16
CA GLN A 41 -21.12 -4.85 -17.49
C GLN A 41 -21.38 -6.36 -17.48
N LEU A 42 -20.92 -7.08 -16.46
CA LEU A 42 -21.23 -8.50 -16.28
C LEU A 42 -22.71 -8.75 -16.09
N ALA A 43 -23.37 -7.94 -15.27
CA ALA A 43 -24.81 -8.04 -15.04
C ALA A 43 -25.61 -7.77 -16.31
N GLU A 44 -25.23 -6.78 -17.09
CA GLU A 44 -25.88 -6.43 -18.35
C GLU A 44 -25.64 -7.51 -19.43
N ALA A 45 -24.43 -8.05 -19.51
CA ALA A 45 -24.11 -9.18 -20.39
C ALA A 45 -24.98 -10.41 -20.03
N ASN A 46 -25.11 -10.75 -18.76
CA ASN A 46 -25.96 -11.84 -18.30
C ASN A 46 -27.45 -11.62 -18.67
N LYS A 47 -27.96 -10.41 -18.48
CA LYS A 47 -29.32 -10.05 -18.86
C LYS A 47 -29.55 -10.15 -20.39
N THR A 48 -28.55 -9.73 -21.17
CA THR A 48 -28.59 -9.87 -22.62
C THR A 48 -28.59 -11.32 -23.06
N ILE A 49 -27.78 -12.17 -22.40
CA ILE A 49 -27.73 -13.62 -22.62
C ILE A 49 -29.10 -14.24 -22.33
N GLU A 50 -29.73 -13.90 -21.21
CA GLU A 50 -31.07 -14.38 -20.86
C GLU A 50 -32.12 -13.95 -21.90
N GLY A 51 -32.06 -12.70 -22.34
CA GLY A 51 -32.96 -12.17 -23.40
C GLY A 51 -32.78 -12.85 -24.76
N LEU A 52 -31.55 -13.15 -25.15
CA LEU A 52 -31.24 -13.83 -26.40
C LEU A 52 -31.59 -15.32 -26.36
N GLN A 53 -31.52 -15.96 -25.19
CA GLN A 53 -31.97 -17.34 -25.00
C GLN A 53 -33.50 -17.52 -25.16
N ALA A 54 -34.24 -16.44 -24.90
CA ALA A 54 -35.71 -16.42 -25.07
C ALA A 54 -36.14 -16.13 -26.52
N ALA A 55 -35.24 -15.58 -27.34
CA ALA A 55 -35.50 -15.28 -28.75
C ALA A 55 -34.85 -16.35 -29.64
N ASP A 56 -35.69 -17.19 -30.23
CA ASP A 56 -35.33 -18.37 -31.06
C ASP A 56 -34.62 -17.99 -32.38
N LYS A 57 -33.34 -17.50 -32.28
CA LYS A 57 -32.51 -17.16 -33.41
C LYS A 57 -31.07 -17.65 -33.21
N ASP A 58 -30.65 -18.59 -34.06
CA ASP A 58 -29.28 -19.04 -34.28
C ASP A 58 -28.47 -19.32 -33.01
N ILE A 59 -29.04 -20.18 -32.20
CA ILE A 59 -28.76 -20.40 -30.79
C ILE A 59 -27.28 -20.77 -30.52
N GLU A 60 -26.61 -21.45 -31.43
CA GLU A 60 -25.23 -21.93 -31.13
C GLU A 60 -24.18 -20.84 -31.25
N ALA A 61 -24.25 -19.98 -32.26
CA ALA A 61 -23.30 -18.87 -32.43
C ALA A 61 -23.44 -17.85 -31.29
N VAL A 62 -24.69 -17.52 -30.96
CA VAL A 62 -25.03 -16.59 -29.86
C VAL A 62 -24.62 -17.16 -28.48
N ARG A 63 -24.83 -18.46 -28.26
CA ARG A 63 -24.38 -19.11 -27.01
C ARG A 63 -22.88 -19.11 -26.87
N LYS A 64 -22.14 -19.33 -27.98
CA LYS A 64 -20.69 -19.29 -27.96
C LYS A 64 -20.17 -17.88 -27.63
N GLU A 65 -20.70 -16.87 -28.33
CA GLU A 65 -20.33 -15.47 -28.06
C GLU A 65 -20.68 -15.05 -26.65
N ALA A 66 -21.86 -15.40 -26.16
CA ALA A 66 -22.29 -15.15 -24.78
C ALA A 66 -21.38 -15.82 -23.74
N ALA A 67 -20.96 -17.07 -24.00
CA ALA A 67 -20.02 -17.76 -23.12
C ALA A 67 -18.63 -17.09 -23.10
N GLU A 68 -18.15 -16.62 -24.26
CA GLU A 68 -16.90 -15.87 -24.35
C GLU A 68 -16.95 -14.53 -23.61
N TYR A 69 -18.04 -13.77 -23.75
CA TYR A 69 -18.23 -12.52 -23.00
C TYR A 69 -18.30 -12.76 -21.50
N LYS A 70 -19.03 -13.80 -21.08
CA LYS A 70 -19.12 -14.18 -19.67
C LYS A 70 -17.74 -14.55 -19.11
N ALA A 71 -16.98 -15.37 -19.81
CA ALA A 71 -15.62 -15.76 -19.40
C ALA A 71 -14.68 -14.54 -19.28
N LYS A 72 -14.75 -13.61 -20.25
CA LYS A 72 -13.96 -12.37 -20.21
C LYS A 72 -14.35 -11.48 -19.04
N ALA A 73 -15.65 -11.35 -18.75
CA ALA A 73 -16.13 -10.55 -17.63
C ALA A 73 -15.74 -11.15 -16.29
N GLU A 74 -15.87 -12.47 -16.12
CA GLU A 74 -15.42 -13.18 -14.92
C GLU A 74 -13.91 -13.07 -14.72
N GLN A 75 -13.11 -13.13 -15.79
CA GLN A 75 -11.67 -12.92 -15.71
C GLN A 75 -11.34 -11.48 -15.31
N ALA A 76 -11.99 -10.49 -15.91
CA ALA A 76 -11.80 -9.10 -15.57
C ALA A 76 -12.17 -8.80 -14.10
N GLU A 77 -13.23 -9.44 -13.59
CA GLU A 77 -13.60 -9.31 -12.16
C GLU A 77 -12.54 -9.91 -11.25
N LYS A 78 -12.00 -11.09 -11.57
CA LYS A 78 -10.90 -11.71 -10.81
C LYS A 78 -9.66 -10.83 -10.81
N ASP A 79 -9.24 -10.38 -12.01
CA ASP A 79 -8.06 -9.53 -12.14
C ASP A 79 -8.21 -8.21 -11.37
N ALA A 80 -9.40 -7.60 -11.40
CA ALA A 80 -9.69 -6.39 -10.65
C ALA A 80 -9.69 -6.64 -9.13
N ALA A 81 -10.24 -7.77 -8.68
CA ALA A 81 -10.22 -8.16 -7.26
C ALA A 81 -8.78 -8.41 -6.77
N GLU A 82 -7.96 -9.11 -7.55
CA GLU A 82 -6.56 -9.36 -7.23
C GLU A 82 -5.75 -8.05 -7.14
N LYS A 83 -5.95 -7.14 -8.09
CA LYS A 83 -5.29 -5.82 -8.08
C LYS A 83 -5.71 -5.00 -6.87
N LEU A 84 -7.00 -5.03 -6.51
CA LEU A 84 -7.51 -4.34 -5.34
C LEU A 84 -6.91 -4.90 -4.04
N GLU A 85 -6.83 -6.23 -3.92
CA GLU A 85 -6.22 -6.86 -2.75
C GLU A 85 -4.71 -6.59 -2.68
N ALA A 86 -4.01 -6.61 -3.82
CA ALA A 86 -2.60 -6.22 -3.88
C ALA A 86 -2.40 -4.77 -3.44
N TYR A 87 -3.27 -3.87 -3.88
CA TYR A 87 -3.23 -2.46 -3.47
C TYR A 87 -3.47 -2.29 -1.97
N LYS A 88 -4.51 -2.92 -1.43
CA LYS A 88 -4.80 -2.90 0.02
C LYS A 88 -3.63 -3.42 0.85
N PHE A 89 -3.03 -4.52 0.40
CA PHE A 89 -1.86 -5.08 1.06
C PHE A 89 -0.67 -4.13 1.03
N ASN A 90 -0.39 -3.52 -0.11
CA ASN A 90 0.70 -2.56 -0.23
C ASN A 90 0.48 -1.33 0.65
N ALA A 91 -0.73 -0.76 0.64
CA ALA A 91 -1.07 0.39 1.48
C ALA A 91 -0.96 0.06 2.98
N TRP A 92 -1.43 -1.13 3.38
CA TRP A 92 -1.27 -1.61 4.76
C TRP A 92 0.20 -1.77 5.13
N PHE A 93 1.00 -2.40 4.27
CA PHE A 93 2.43 -2.61 4.53
C PHE A 93 3.20 -1.29 4.60
N ASP A 94 2.91 -0.34 3.70
CA ASP A 94 3.53 0.99 3.74
C ASP A 94 3.15 1.76 5.03
N GLY A 95 1.92 1.61 5.48
CA GLY A 95 1.49 2.09 6.80
C GLY A 95 2.30 1.46 7.94
N LEU A 96 2.57 0.17 7.85
CA LEU A 96 3.37 -0.54 8.85
C LEU A 96 4.84 -0.10 8.82
N VAL A 97 5.41 0.14 7.63
CA VAL A 97 6.75 0.71 7.45
C VAL A 97 6.84 2.07 8.13
N ALA A 98 5.87 2.95 7.88
CA ALA A 98 5.83 4.28 8.48
C ALA A 98 5.68 4.23 10.02
N GLN A 99 4.81 3.36 10.55
CA GLN A 99 4.63 3.18 11.99
C GLN A 99 5.88 2.68 12.71
N ASN A 100 6.72 1.92 12.01
CA ASN A 100 7.96 1.38 12.56
C ASN A 100 9.20 2.21 12.15
N HIS A 101 9.00 3.42 11.62
CA HIS A 101 10.07 4.32 11.21
C HIS A 101 11.04 3.71 10.19
N GLY A 102 10.53 2.88 9.29
CA GLY A 102 11.32 2.36 8.17
C GLY A 102 11.65 3.48 7.19
N ARG A 103 12.92 3.59 6.80
CA ARG A 103 13.41 4.66 5.91
C ARG A 103 12.87 4.56 4.49
N ASP A 104 12.74 3.35 3.99
CA ASP A 104 12.27 3.09 2.63
C ASP A 104 11.50 1.76 2.56
N GLY A 105 10.27 1.83 2.06
CA GLY A 105 9.39 0.65 1.94
C GLY A 105 9.91 -0.40 0.95
N ALA A 106 10.62 -0.01 -0.11
CA ALA A 106 11.20 -0.95 -1.07
C ALA A 106 12.37 -1.72 -0.46
N VAL A 107 13.21 -1.03 0.31
CA VAL A 107 14.29 -1.65 1.06
C VAL A 107 13.74 -2.63 2.09
N ILE A 108 12.73 -2.23 2.87
CA ILE A 108 12.09 -3.11 3.86
C ILE A 108 11.47 -4.34 3.20
N ARG A 109 10.80 -4.21 2.04
CA ARG A 109 10.26 -5.35 1.28
C ARG A 109 11.37 -6.30 0.81
N THR A 110 12.48 -5.75 0.34
CA THR A 110 13.64 -6.56 -0.09
C THR A 110 14.25 -7.34 1.06
N LEU A 111 14.39 -6.71 2.23
CA LEU A 111 14.89 -7.34 3.45
C LEU A 111 13.92 -8.41 4.00
N ALA A 112 12.62 -8.17 3.88
CA ALA A 112 11.62 -9.16 4.26
C ALA A 112 11.70 -10.42 3.39
N GLY A 113 11.99 -10.24 2.09
CA GLY A 113 12.03 -11.32 1.12
C GLY A 113 10.65 -11.77 0.64
N THR A 114 10.62 -12.37 -0.54
CA THR A 114 9.38 -12.76 -1.23
C THR A 114 8.54 -13.74 -0.41
N GLU A 115 9.17 -14.74 0.20
CA GLU A 115 8.44 -15.76 0.97
C GLU A 115 7.68 -15.18 2.17
N ARG A 116 8.32 -14.30 2.94
CA ARG A 116 7.68 -13.65 4.09
C ARG A 116 6.59 -12.67 3.65
N MET A 117 6.80 -11.96 2.55
CA MET A 117 5.79 -11.07 1.97
C MET A 117 4.56 -11.84 1.49
N ASP A 118 4.75 -13.00 0.86
CA ASP A 118 3.65 -13.87 0.43
C ASP A 118 2.92 -14.51 1.62
N ALA A 119 3.66 -14.90 2.66
CA ALA A 119 3.08 -15.39 3.90
C ALA A 119 2.20 -14.32 4.56
N LEU A 120 2.69 -13.08 4.67
CA LEU A 120 1.91 -11.95 5.20
C LEU A 120 0.66 -11.66 4.37
N ARG A 121 0.76 -11.74 3.05
CA ARG A 121 -0.40 -11.51 2.16
C ARG A 121 -1.51 -12.53 2.41
N LYS A 122 -1.15 -13.77 2.70
CA LYS A 122 -2.07 -14.89 2.96
C LYS A 122 -2.51 -15.00 4.42
N SER A 123 -1.86 -14.25 5.32
CA SER A 123 -2.13 -14.34 6.76
C SER A 123 -3.53 -13.87 7.12
N GLN A 124 -4.18 -14.61 8.01
CA GLN A 124 -5.44 -14.23 8.65
C GLN A 124 -5.22 -13.28 9.83
N ASN A 125 -4.00 -13.23 10.38
CA ASN A 125 -3.63 -12.33 11.48
C ASN A 125 -2.48 -11.40 11.07
N ARG A 126 -2.71 -10.71 9.95
CA ARG A 126 -1.71 -9.90 9.25
C ARG A 126 -1.01 -8.87 10.14
N ASP A 127 -1.74 -8.25 11.08
CA ASP A 127 -1.16 -7.24 11.97
C ASP A 127 -0.18 -7.82 12.97
N ALA A 128 -0.48 -8.98 13.54
CA ALA A 128 0.45 -9.66 14.47
C ALA A 128 1.70 -10.19 13.75
N ASP A 129 1.49 -10.82 12.59
CA ASP A 129 2.59 -11.36 11.78
C ASP A 129 3.47 -10.23 11.20
N GLY A 130 2.85 -9.11 10.81
CA GLY A 130 3.56 -7.92 10.40
C GLY A 130 4.44 -7.35 11.51
N LYS A 131 3.91 -7.19 12.72
CA LYS A 131 4.68 -6.75 13.89
C LYS A 131 5.84 -7.70 14.19
N ALA A 132 5.63 -9.01 14.11
CA ALA A 132 6.68 -10.00 14.31
C ALA A 132 7.79 -9.87 13.26
N LEU A 133 7.44 -9.69 11.98
CA LEU A 133 8.38 -9.44 10.91
C LEU A 133 9.21 -8.17 11.17
N PHE A 134 8.57 -7.06 11.53
CA PHE A 134 9.29 -5.80 11.79
C PHE A 134 10.20 -5.89 13.00
N ASN A 135 9.80 -6.59 14.07
CA ASN A 135 10.66 -6.86 15.21
C ASN A 135 11.91 -7.68 14.84
N ASP A 136 11.77 -8.64 13.92
CA ASP A 136 12.90 -9.42 13.41
C ASP A 136 13.83 -8.55 12.52
N LEU A 137 13.25 -7.75 11.63
CA LEU A 137 14.01 -6.84 10.78
C LEU A 137 14.75 -5.76 11.58
N LEU A 138 14.14 -5.22 12.63
CA LEU A 138 14.80 -4.26 13.54
C LEU A 138 16.04 -4.86 14.21
N LYS A 139 15.99 -6.15 14.58
CA LYS A 139 17.15 -6.84 15.20
C LYS A 139 18.26 -7.12 14.19
N ASN A 140 17.89 -7.51 12.97
CA ASN A 140 18.85 -8.03 11.98
C ASN A 140 19.29 -6.95 10.96
N SER A 141 18.55 -5.85 10.82
CA SER A 141 18.74 -4.83 9.78
C SER A 141 18.39 -3.44 10.30
N ALA A 142 18.85 -3.08 11.49
CA ALA A 142 18.54 -1.81 12.15
C ALA A 142 18.85 -0.57 11.26
N TYR A 143 19.83 -0.67 10.36
CA TYR A 143 20.20 0.39 9.43
C TYR A 143 19.06 0.82 8.47
N ALA A 144 18.08 -0.04 8.24
CA ALA A 144 16.94 0.23 7.37
C ALA A 144 15.83 1.05 8.07
N PHE A 145 16.02 1.37 9.34
CA PHE A 145 15.11 2.15 10.16
C PHE A 145 15.74 3.47 10.61
N GLU A 146 14.91 4.44 10.94
CA GLU A 146 15.36 5.71 11.48
C GLU A 146 15.87 5.51 12.92
N ASP A 147 16.93 6.22 13.25
CA ASP A 147 17.45 6.21 14.62
C ASP A 147 16.49 6.97 15.54
N GLN A 148 15.94 6.26 16.51
CA GLN A 148 15.00 6.80 17.51
C GLN A 148 15.71 7.42 18.71
N THR A 149 17.07 7.37 18.74
CA THR A 149 17.80 8.02 19.83
C THR A 149 17.61 9.53 19.75
N PRO A 150 17.13 10.18 20.81
CA PRO A 150 17.07 11.62 20.82
C PRO A 150 18.49 12.20 20.61
N PRO A 151 18.61 13.30 19.86
CA PRO A 151 19.89 13.93 19.66
C PRO A 151 20.54 14.18 21.04
N PRO A 152 21.86 13.96 21.17
CA PRO A 152 22.54 14.22 22.40
C PRO A 152 22.26 15.68 22.84
N PRO A 153 22.02 15.92 24.12
CA PRO A 153 21.78 17.28 24.60
C PRO A 153 22.91 18.19 24.14
N PRO A 154 22.59 19.42 23.72
CA PRO A 154 23.62 20.36 23.29
C PRO A 154 24.69 20.43 24.36
N TYR A 155 25.93 20.24 23.96
CA TYR A 155 27.08 20.31 24.85
C TYR A 155 27.01 21.67 25.57
N ALA A 156 26.68 21.66 26.85
CA ALA A 156 26.86 22.83 27.69
C ALA A 156 28.38 23.04 27.81
N GLY A 157 28.91 23.81 26.91
CA GLY A 157 30.31 24.22 26.94
C GLY A 157 30.56 24.84 28.33
N GLY A 158 31.27 24.12 29.18
CA GLY A 158 31.69 24.61 30.43
C GLY A 158 32.54 25.86 30.21
N THR A 159 32.02 27.02 30.56
CA THR A 159 32.84 28.24 30.72
C THR A 159 33.81 27.98 31.85
N GLY A 160 34.96 27.40 31.47
CA GLY A 160 36.12 27.36 32.39
C GLY A 160 36.57 28.77 32.65
N THR A 161 36.15 29.37 33.73
CA THR A 161 36.79 30.57 34.31
C THR A 161 38.17 30.17 34.81
N THR A 162 39.17 30.35 33.99
CA THR A 162 40.57 30.41 34.46
C THR A 162 40.72 31.68 35.24
N SER A 163 40.56 31.61 36.58
CA SER A 163 41.06 32.64 37.52
C SER A 163 42.58 32.59 37.50
N PHE A 164 43.24 33.53 36.79
CA PHE A 164 44.62 33.85 37.02
C PHE A 164 44.67 34.81 38.22
N ALA A 165 45.07 34.32 39.40
CA ALA A 165 45.58 35.14 40.49
C ALA A 165 47.10 35.31 40.28
N GLY A 166 47.52 36.55 40.04
CA GLY A 166 48.91 37.02 40.08
C GLY A 166 49.20 37.68 41.43
#